data_3cdc4fa77c56946c81c63c9c72eddc31
#
_entry.id   3cdc4fa77c56946c81c63c9c72eddc31
#
_cell.length_a   1.000
_cell.length_b   1.000
_cell.length_c   1.000
_cell.angle_alpha   90.00
_cell.angle_beta   90.00
_cell.angle_gamma   90.00
#
_symmetry.space_group_name_H-M   'P 1'
#
loop_
_entity.id
_entity.type
_entity.pdbx_description
1 polymer ?
#
loop_
_entity_poly.entity_id
_entity_poly.type
_entity_poly.pdbx_seq_one_letter_code
_entity_poly.pdbx_strand_id
1 'polypeptide(L)'
;FVDSPDLVTTTGILKSNIVNLLALDSQPINKGMVAFEDPQAIGKITTADGAVTVQRLDQTIQLNQGDFIYLNDIIESNTSAVGIAFADETTMSVDPNSTMVIDDFVYDPENPTTGSMNANVLEGNFSFVSGQIAKVGADAMKVTTPVLTIGVRGTQVAGKANTDGQENEI
;
A
#
# COMPACT_ATOMS: atom_id res chain seq x y z
N PHE A 1 -3.95 -64.79 4.25
CA PHE A 1 -4.99 -63.82 3.83
C PHE A 1 -4.70 -62.50 4.50
N VAL A 2 -4.09 -61.61 3.81
CA VAL A 2 -3.83 -60.24 4.32
C VAL A 2 -4.74 -59.34 3.52
N ASP A 3 -5.82 -58.90 4.17
CA ASP A 3 -6.67 -57.86 3.68
C ASP A 3 -5.91 -56.52 3.87
N SER A 4 -5.63 -55.83 2.78
CA SER A 4 -5.03 -54.49 2.83
C SER A 4 -6.15 -53.48 2.74
N PRO A 5 -6.50 -52.82 3.85
CA PRO A 5 -7.35 -51.66 3.77
C PRO A 5 -6.57 -50.41 3.42
N ASP A 6 -7.15 -49.60 2.58
CA ASP A 6 -7.00 -48.15 2.56
C ASP A 6 -5.88 -47.49 1.76
N LEU A 7 -5.80 -47.85 0.50
CA LEU A 7 -5.21 -46.96 -0.50
C LEU A 7 -6.23 -46.01 -1.15
N VAL A 8 -7.51 -46.17 -0.82
CA VAL A 8 -8.61 -45.40 -1.46
C VAL A 8 -8.80 -44.02 -0.84
N THR A 9 -8.47 -43.84 0.44
CA THR A 9 -8.70 -42.60 1.16
C THR A 9 -7.69 -41.51 0.82
N THR A 10 -6.47 -41.85 0.50
CA THR A 10 -5.42 -40.86 0.16
C THR A 10 -5.62 -40.25 -1.22
N THR A 11 -6.19 -41.03 -2.16
CA THR A 11 -6.47 -40.52 -3.51
C THR A 11 -7.66 -39.59 -3.56
N GLY A 12 -8.63 -39.72 -2.65
CA GLY A 12 -9.77 -38.82 -2.53
C GLY A 12 -9.40 -37.43 -2.04
N ILE A 13 -8.50 -37.34 -1.06
CA ILE A 13 -8.04 -36.07 -0.50
C ILE A 13 -7.20 -35.30 -1.50
N LEU A 14 -6.33 -35.98 -2.26
CA LEU A 14 -5.50 -35.36 -3.29
C LEU A 14 -6.35 -34.82 -4.46
N LYS A 15 -7.42 -35.52 -4.84
CA LYS A 15 -8.35 -35.03 -5.87
C LYS A 15 -9.15 -33.80 -5.42
N SER A 16 -9.53 -33.74 -4.15
CA SER A 16 -10.23 -32.61 -3.60
C SER A 16 -9.36 -31.34 -3.57
N ASN A 17 -8.09 -31.48 -3.18
CA ASN A 17 -7.16 -30.36 -3.15
C ASN A 17 -6.76 -29.89 -4.55
N ILE A 18 -6.65 -30.78 -5.53
CA ILE A 18 -6.35 -30.42 -6.92
C ILE A 18 -7.53 -29.69 -7.57
N VAL A 19 -8.76 -30.10 -7.29
CA VAL A 19 -9.95 -29.44 -7.83
C VAL A 19 -10.10 -28.03 -7.27
N ASN A 20 -9.78 -27.81 -5.99
CA ASN A 20 -9.80 -26.47 -5.41
C ASN A 20 -8.68 -25.57 -5.97
N LEU A 21 -7.52 -26.13 -6.26
CA LEU A 21 -6.42 -25.36 -6.85
C LEU A 21 -6.74 -24.94 -8.30
N LEU A 22 -7.39 -25.82 -9.08
CA LEU A 22 -7.82 -25.52 -10.46
C LEU A 22 -9.04 -24.59 -10.51
N ALA A 23 -9.87 -24.55 -9.48
CA ALA A 23 -11.01 -23.64 -9.40
C ALA A 23 -10.61 -22.20 -9.09
N LEU A 24 -9.43 -21.98 -8.47
CA LEU A 24 -8.86 -20.66 -8.21
C LEU A 24 -8.29 -20.00 -9.47
N ASP A 25 -7.92 -20.81 -10.49
CA ASP A 25 -7.28 -20.30 -11.72
C ASP A 25 -8.31 -19.90 -12.82
N SER A 26 -9.60 -20.10 -12.58
CA SER A 26 -10.65 -19.82 -13.56
C SER A 26 -11.56 -18.63 -13.21
N GLN A 27 -11.14 -17.76 -12.30
CA GLN A 27 -11.88 -16.52 -12.05
C GLN A 27 -11.63 -15.52 -13.18
N PRO A 28 -12.66 -14.93 -13.77
CA PRO A 28 -12.47 -13.93 -14.79
C PRO A 28 -11.72 -12.74 -14.20
N ILE A 29 -10.56 -12.44 -14.74
CA ILE A 29 -9.79 -11.24 -14.40
C ILE A 29 -10.65 -10.05 -14.81
N ASN A 30 -11.31 -9.42 -13.85
CA ASN A 30 -12.06 -8.20 -14.08
C ASN A 30 -11.05 -7.10 -14.44
N LYS A 31 -10.98 -6.79 -15.74
CA LYS A 31 -10.14 -5.75 -16.31
C LYS A 31 -10.62 -4.39 -15.78
N GLY A 32 -10.01 -3.91 -14.71
CA GLY A 32 -10.29 -2.57 -14.18
C GLY A 32 -10.13 -2.38 -12.67
N MET A 33 -10.11 -3.43 -11.89
CA MET A 33 -9.75 -3.34 -10.48
C MET A 33 -8.32 -3.85 -10.33
N VAL A 34 -7.43 -3.01 -9.80
CA VAL A 34 -6.18 -3.50 -9.22
C VAL A 34 -6.61 -4.29 -8.00
N ALA A 35 -6.84 -5.60 -8.18
CA ALA A 35 -7.13 -6.47 -7.06
C ALA A 35 -5.87 -6.46 -6.17
N PHE A 36 -5.98 -5.85 -5.00
CA PHE A 36 -5.02 -6.07 -3.94
C PHE A 36 -5.26 -7.51 -3.47
N GLU A 37 -4.42 -8.43 -3.95
CA GLU A 37 -4.51 -9.85 -3.59
C GLU A 37 -4.20 -10.11 -2.11
N ASP A 38 -3.63 -9.11 -1.43
CA ASP A 38 -3.40 -9.13 0.01
C ASP A 38 -4.37 -8.16 0.71
N PRO A 39 -5.33 -8.66 1.50
CA PRO A 39 -6.34 -7.84 2.17
C PRO A 39 -5.77 -6.90 3.25
N GLN A 40 -4.52 -7.06 3.64
CA GLN A 40 -3.85 -6.19 4.61
C GLN A 40 -2.99 -5.10 3.93
N ALA A 41 -2.73 -5.22 2.64
CA ALA A 41 -1.97 -4.22 1.90
C ALA A 41 -2.78 -2.93 1.75
N ILE A 42 -2.15 -1.80 2.06
CA ILE A 42 -2.75 -0.47 1.89
C ILE A 42 -2.37 0.17 0.57
N GLY A 43 -1.31 -0.30 -0.06
CA GLY A 43 -0.79 0.25 -1.30
C GLY A 43 0.19 -0.68 -2.00
N LYS A 44 0.67 -0.22 -3.15
CA LYS A 44 1.60 -0.94 -4.01
C LYS A 44 2.60 0.02 -4.63
N ILE A 45 3.86 -0.40 -4.74
CA ILE A 45 4.89 0.34 -5.47
C ILE A 45 4.59 0.29 -6.97
N THR A 46 4.38 1.45 -7.57
CA THR A 46 4.10 1.56 -9.02
C THR A 46 5.35 1.86 -9.83
N THR A 47 6.27 2.62 -9.27
CA THR A 47 7.57 2.93 -9.87
C THR A 47 8.66 2.93 -8.82
N ALA A 48 9.80 2.30 -9.14
CA ALA A 48 11.00 2.32 -8.33
C ALA A 48 12.20 2.08 -9.25
N ASP A 49 12.93 3.14 -9.59
CA ASP A 49 14.09 3.05 -10.49
C ASP A 49 15.40 2.80 -9.73
N GLY A 50 15.35 2.51 -8.45
CA GLY A 50 16.51 2.25 -7.59
C GLY A 50 16.13 1.63 -6.27
N ALA A 51 17.04 1.71 -5.30
CA ALA A 51 16.86 1.11 -3.99
C ALA A 51 15.77 1.85 -3.20
N VAL A 52 14.69 1.14 -2.91
CA VAL A 52 13.63 1.51 -1.97
C VAL A 52 13.65 0.51 -0.84
N THR A 53 13.66 0.99 0.38
CA THR A 53 13.59 0.12 1.56
C THR A 53 12.40 0.49 2.42
N VAL A 54 11.87 -0.49 3.12
CA VAL A 54 10.92 -0.27 4.21
C VAL A 54 11.46 -0.87 5.49
N GLN A 55 11.20 -0.18 6.59
CA GLN A 55 11.34 -0.77 7.91
C GLN A 55 9.97 -1.27 8.35
N ARG A 56 9.87 -2.58 8.54
CA ARG A 56 8.66 -3.29 8.95
C ARG A 56 8.99 -4.25 10.08
N LEU A 57 8.36 -4.07 11.25
CA LEU A 57 8.56 -4.95 12.42
C LEU A 57 10.06 -5.19 12.73
N ASP A 58 10.83 -4.11 12.83
CA ASP A 58 12.28 -4.13 13.10
C ASP A 58 13.14 -4.80 12.02
N GLN A 59 12.59 -5.03 10.83
CA GLN A 59 13.31 -5.56 9.68
C GLN A 59 13.37 -4.53 8.56
N THR A 60 14.53 -4.41 7.93
CA THR A 60 14.71 -3.64 6.71
C THR A 60 14.51 -4.54 5.51
N ILE A 61 13.53 -4.24 4.68
CA ILE A 61 13.14 -5.01 3.50
C ILE A 61 13.34 -4.14 2.28
N GLN A 62 14.01 -4.65 1.26
CA GLN A 62 14.09 -3.97 -0.04
C GLN A 62 12.81 -4.23 -0.83
N LEU A 63 12.20 -3.16 -1.36
CA LEU A 63 11.03 -3.23 -2.21
C LEU A 63 11.38 -2.94 -3.66
N ASN A 64 10.64 -3.60 -4.54
CA ASN A 64 10.69 -3.42 -5.98
C ASN A 64 9.33 -2.94 -6.50
N GLN A 65 9.30 -2.53 -7.76
CA GLN A 65 8.03 -2.25 -8.43
C GLN A 65 7.12 -3.47 -8.36
N GLY A 66 5.90 -3.27 -7.93
CA GLY A 66 4.89 -4.31 -7.76
C GLY A 66 4.74 -4.84 -6.34
N ASP A 67 5.68 -4.55 -5.44
CA ASP A 67 5.60 -4.99 -4.05
C ASP A 67 4.55 -4.20 -3.26
N PHE A 68 3.96 -4.87 -2.26
CA PHE A 68 2.93 -4.28 -1.41
C PHE A 68 3.52 -3.50 -0.25
N ILE A 69 2.79 -2.46 0.15
CA ILE A 69 3.04 -1.65 1.34
C ILE A 69 1.93 -1.87 2.35
N TYR A 70 2.30 -1.84 3.62
CA TYR A 70 1.39 -2.06 4.75
C TYR A 70 1.37 -0.86 5.68
N LEU A 71 0.37 -0.82 6.52
CA LEU A 71 0.24 0.22 7.54
C LEU A 71 1.46 0.22 8.47
N ASN A 72 1.98 1.40 8.77
CA ASN A 72 3.18 1.65 9.58
C ASN A 72 4.51 1.20 8.94
N ASP A 73 4.54 0.82 7.67
CA ASP A 73 5.80 0.71 6.95
C ASP A 73 6.49 2.08 6.88
N ILE A 74 7.73 2.17 7.33
CA ILE A 74 8.56 3.36 7.12
C ILE A 74 9.26 3.18 5.78
N ILE A 75 8.86 3.97 4.80
CA ILE A 75 9.34 3.89 3.42
C ILE A 75 10.49 4.88 3.25
N GLU A 76 11.63 4.38 2.80
CA GLU A 76 12.83 5.16 2.52
C GLU A 76 13.18 5.07 1.04
N SER A 77 13.09 6.20 0.33
CA SER A 77 13.54 6.33 -1.05
C SER A 77 15.01 6.76 -1.06
N ASN A 78 15.93 5.81 -1.16
CA ASN A 78 17.35 6.11 -1.01
C ASN A 78 17.91 6.88 -2.21
N THR A 79 17.92 6.28 -3.39
CA THR A 79 18.60 6.84 -4.57
C THR A 79 17.69 7.23 -5.72
N SER A 80 16.41 6.89 -5.62
CA SER A 80 15.44 7.08 -6.71
C SER A 80 14.10 7.54 -6.18
N ALA A 81 13.34 8.23 -7.03
CA ALA A 81 11.96 8.52 -6.76
C ALA A 81 11.12 7.23 -6.69
N VAL A 82 10.12 7.24 -5.83
CA VAL A 82 9.20 6.13 -5.60
C VAL A 82 7.78 6.58 -5.89
N GLY A 83 7.08 5.85 -6.74
CA GLY A 83 5.64 6.02 -6.95
C GLY A 83 4.88 4.93 -6.22
N ILE A 84 3.79 5.33 -5.57
CA ILE A 84 2.93 4.47 -4.77
C ILE A 84 1.49 4.69 -5.20
N ALA A 85 0.73 3.61 -5.41
CA ALA A 85 -0.71 3.67 -5.54
C ALA A 85 -1.36 3.00 -4.34
N PHE A 86 -2.29 3.69 -3.70
CA PHE A 86 -3.06 3.21 -2.55
C PHE A 86 -4.38 2.58 -2.96
N ALA A 87 -4.98 1.81 -2.05
CA ALA A 87 -6.22 1.09 -2.31
C ALA A 87 -7.42 2.01 -2.59
N ASP A 88 -7.40 3.26 -2.11
CA ASP A 88 -8.41 4.29 -2.36
C ASP A 88 -8.19 5.09 -3.65
N GLU A 89 -7.28 4.66 -4.52
CA GLU A 89 -6.86 5.35 -5.75
C GLU A 89 -6.01 6.62 -5.51
N THR A 90 -5.61 6.92 -4.29
CA THR A 90 -4.58 7.93 -4.03
C THR A 90 -3.27 7.47 -4.66
N THR A 91 -2.61 8.37 -5.40
CA THR A 91 -1.26 8.13 -5.88
C THR A 91 -0.30 9.11 -5.22
N MET A 92 0.86 8.62 -4.80
CA MET A 92 1.89 9.41 -4.16
C MET A 92 3.25 9.17 -4.81
N SER A 93 4.04 10.22 -4.92
CA SER A 93 5.44 10.15 -5.34
C SER A 93 6.30 10.85 -4.31
N VAL A 94 7.40 10.23 -3.96
CA VAL A 94 8.45 10.83 -3.13
C VAL A 94 9.76 10.82 -3.88
N ASP A 95 10.51 11.91 -3.77
CA ASP A 95 11.80 12.08 -4.42
C ASP A 95 12.89 11.24 -3.72
N PRO A 96 14.09 11.12 -4.32
CA PRO A 96 15.24 10.52 -3.64
C PRO A 96 15.54 11.17 -2.28
N ASN A 97 16.07 10.38 -1.35
CA ASN A 97 16.39 10.79 0.02
C ASN A 97 15.17 11.31 0.81
N SER A 98 14.04 10.66 0.62
CA SER A 98 12.80 10.95 1.34
C SER A 98 12.43 9.80 2.25
N THR A 99 11.80 10.13 3.38
CA THR A 99 11.29 9.17 4.35
C THR A 99 9.84 9.50 4.68
N MET A 100 8.98 8.49 4.60
CA MET A 100 7.57 8.63 4.91
C MET A 100 6.98 7.39 5.59
N VAL A 101 5.87 7.58 6.29
CA VAL A 101 5.07 6.51 6.88
C VAL A 101 3.59 6.81 6.71
N ILE A 102 2.79 5.79 6.45
CA ILE A 102 1.33 5.87 6.52
C ILE A 102 0.91 5.22 7.84
N ASP A 103 0.50 6.01 8.79
CA ASP A 103 0.15 5.56 10.15
C ASP A 103 -1.36 5.45 10.39
N ASP A 104 -2.17 5.97 9.48
CA ASP A 104 -3.62 5.75 9.45
C ASP A 104 -4.07 5.51 8.01
N PHE A 105 -4.77 4.41 7.79
CA PHE A 105 -5.40 4.10 6.52
C PHE A 105 -6.62 3.21 6.74
N VAL A 106 -7.79 3.77 6.54
CA VAL A 106 -9.07 3.06 6.58
C VAL A 106 -9.79 3.31 5.26
N TYR A 107 -10.05 2.28 4.52
CA TYR A 107 -10.79 2.36 3.27
C TYR A 107 -11.64 1.11 3.04
N ASP A 108 -12.92 1.32 2.76
CA ASP A 108 -13.86 0.28 2.39
C ASP A 108 -14.50 0.66 1.05
N PRO A 109 -14.20 -0.04 -0.05
CA PRO A 109 -14.76 0.26 -1.36
C PRO A 109 -16.28 0.05 -1.43
N GLU A 110 -16.85 -0.78 -0.54
CA GLU A 110 -18.30 -0.99 -0.46
C GLU A 110 -19.01 0.10 0.35
N ASN A 111 -18.26 0.84 1.17
CA ASN A 111 -18.78 1.97 1.95
C ASN A 111 -17.87 3.21 1.82
N PRO A 112 -17.84 3.86 0.67
CA PRO A 112 -16.92 4.97 0.37
C PRO A 112 -17.24 6.27 1.13
N THR A 113 -18.25 6.27 2.00
CA THR A 113 -18.60 7.41 2.85
C THR A 113 -17.81 7.44 4.16
N THR A 114 -17.03 6.41 4.43
CA THR A 114 -16.15 6.29 5.59
C THR A 114 -14.74 6.04 5.11
N GLY A 115 -13.78 6.65 5.74
CA GLY A 115 -12.38 6.44 5.42
C GLY A 115 -11.51 7.49 6.07
N SER A 116 -10.27 7.11 6.34
CA SER A 116 -9.22 8.01 6.83
C SER A 116 -7.87 7.62 6.28
N MET A 117 -7.01 8.61 6.10
CA MET A 117 -5.62 8.43 5.72
C MET A 117 -4.76 9.54 6.35
N ASN A 118 -3.66 9.15 6.98
CA ASN A 118 -2.63 10.09 7.39
C ASN A 118 -1.27 9.66 6.84
N ALA A 119 -0.69 10.51 6.00
CA ALA A 119 0.65 10.35 5.46
C ALA A 119 1.61 11.27 6.22
N ASN A 120 2.55 10.71 6.95
CA ASN A 120 3.61 11.44 7.61
C ASN A 120 4.85 11.45 6.70
N VAL A 121 5.21 12.60 6.16
CA VAL A 121 6.45 12.81 5.44
C VAL A 121 7.47 13.39 6.42
N LEU A 122 8.41 12.57 6.83
CA LEU A 122 9.42 12.93 7.82
C LEU A 122 10.53 13.78 7.21
N GLU A 123 10.90 13.48 5.98
CA GLU A 123 11.94 14.19 5.23
C GLU A 123 11.73 14.03 3.72
N GLY A 124 12.13 15.05 2.95
CA GLY A 124 12.21 15.04 1.50
C GLY A 124 11.02 15.67 0.79
N ASN A 125 11.07 15.62 -0.54
CA ASN A 125 10.02 16.16 -1.39
C ASN A 125 8.97 15.08 -1.68
N PHE A 126 7.72 15.51 -1.76
CA PHE A 126 6.61 14.63 -2.07
C PHE A 126 5.59 15.32 -2.97
N SER A 127 4.85 14.53 -3.68
CA SER A 127 3.63 14.96 -4.37
C SER A 127 2.60 13.84 -4.32
N PHE A 128 1.32 14.19 -4.30
CA PHE A 128 0.25 13.22 -4.39
C PHE A 128 -0.97 13.76 -5.13
N VAL A 129 -1.75 12.85 -5.66
CA VAL A 129 -3.09 13.08 -6.18
C VAL A 129 -4.04 12.29 -5.29
N SER A 130 -4.94 12.99 -4.62
CA SER A 130 -5.86 12.37 -3.67
C SER A 130 -6.91 11.50 -4.36
N GLY A 131 -7.22 10.37 -3.73
CA GLY A 131 -8.21 9.39 -4.18
C GLY A 131 -9.59 9.57 -3.54
N GLN A 132 -10.20 8.43 -3.18
CA GLN A 132 -11.57 8.39 -2.70
C GLN A 132 -11.72 8.89 -1.25
N ILE A 133 -10.73 8.61 -0.38
CA ILE A 133 -10.76 9.04 1.03
C ILE A 133 -10.89 10.57 1.15
N ALA A 134 -10.17 11.33 0.35
CA ALA A 134 -10.23 12.79 0.39
C ALA A 134 -11.61 13.38 0.01
N LYS A 135 -12.49 12.58 -0.58
CA LYS A 135 -13.86 12.97 -0.94
C LYS A 135 -14.83 12.80 0.23
N VAL A 136 -14.47 12.02 1.24
CA VAL A 136 -15.30 11.76 2.43
C VAL A 136 -15.49 13.04 3.24
N GLY A 137 -14.45 13.83 3.43
CA GLY A 137 -14.50 15.07 4.21
C GLY A 137 -13.14 15.77 4.30
N ALA A 138 -13.14 16.99 4.80
CA ALA A 138 -11.94 17.82 4.88
C ALA A 138 -10.82 17.23 5.78
N ASP A 139 -11.20 16.45 6.78
CA ASP A 139 -10.27 15.84 7.74
C ASP A 139 -10.02 14.36 7.48
N ALA A 140 -10.62 13.77 6.44
CA ALA A 140 -10.50 12.36 6.14
C ALA A 140 -9.10 12.00 5.62
N MET A 141 -8.48 12.89 4.86
CA MET A 141 -7.10 12.73 4.40
C MET A 141 -6.23 13.83 4.96
N LYS A 142 -5.11 13.45 5.57
CA LYS A 142 -4.12 14.38 6.15
C LYS A 142 -2.73 14.06 5.63
N VAL A 143 -1.94 15.10 5.50
CA VAL A 143 -0.49 15.02 5.32
C VAL A 143 0.18 15.77 6.45
N THR A 144 1.04 15.08 7.15
CA THR A 144 1.78 15.59 8.30
C THR A 144 3.26 15.66 7.95
N THR A 145 3.89 16.75 8.31
CA THR A 145 5.33 16.95 8.29
C THR A 145 5.82 17.30 9.70
N PRO A 146 7.11 17.37 10.00
CA PRO A 146 7.59 17.69 11.35
C PRO A 146 7.05 18.99 11.96
N VAL A 147 6.63 19.93 11.13
CA VAL A 147 6.17 21.27 11.60
C VAL A 147 4.73 21.61 11.19
N LEU A 148 4.09 20.81 10.36
CA LEU A 148 2.80 21.18 9.77
C LEU A 148 1.94 19.93 9.52
N THR A 149 0.63 20.06 9.76
CA THR A 149 -0.39 19.09 9.32
C THR A 149 -1.43 19.81 8.49
N ILE A 150 -1.71 19.29 7.30
CA ILE A 150 -2.75 19.79 6.40
C ILE A 150 -3.83 18.75 6.16
N GLY A 151 -5.07 19.18 6.13
CA GLY A 151 -6.19 18.40 5.61
C GLY A 151 -6.28 18.54 4.08
N VAL A 152 -6.52 17.44 3.39
CA VAL A 152 -6.59 17.38 1.94
C VAL A 152 -8.02 17.10 1.49
N ARG A 153 -8.50 17.89 0.56
CA ARG A 153 -9.82 17.72 -0.04
C ARG A 153 -9.75 17.75 -1.56
N GLY A 154 -9.62 16.58 -2.15
CA GLY A 154 -9.80 16.39 -3.59
C GLY A 154 -8.89 17.23 -4.48
N THR A 155 -7.55 17.12 -4.32
CA THR A 155 -6.60 17.93 -5.08
C THR A 155 -5.27 17.21 -5.30
N GLN A 156 -4.43 17.82 -6.11
CA GLN A 156 -3.02 17.50 -6.19
C GLN A 156 -2.26 18.42 -5.25
N VAL A 157 -1.38 17.85 -4.45
CA VAL A 157 -0.52 18.59 -3.53
C VAL A 157 0.93 18.16 -3.74
N ALA A 158 1.84 19.11 -3.67
CA ALA A 158 3.28 18.87 -3.63
C ALA A 158 3.89 19.70 -2.49
N GLY A 159 4.92 19.15 -1.87
CA GLY A 159 5.56 19.82 -0.76
C GLY A 159 6.94 19.25 -0.44
N LYS A 160 7.59 19.89 0.52
CA LYS A 160 8.89 19.50 1.05
C LYS A 160 8.86 19.47 2.56
N ALA A 161 9.28 18.36 3.14
CA ALA A 161 9.50 18.21 4.57
C ALA A 161 11.00 18.34 4.88
N ASN A 162 11.33 19.14 5.88
CA ASN A 162 12.69 19.32 6.37
C ASN A 162 12.81 18.87 7.82
N THR A 163 13.85 18.13 8.16
CA THR A 163 14.11 17.63 9.51
C THR A 163 14.74 18.67 10.44
N ASP A 164 15.40 19.70 9.89
CA ASP A 164 16.28 20.61 10.63
C ASP A 164 15.59 21.89 11.15
N GLY A 165 14.27 21.87 11.37
CA GLY A 165 13.53 23.07 11.83
C GLY A 165 13.50 24.22 10.81
N GLN A 166 13.87 23.97 9.57
CA GLN A 166 13.65 24.88 8.44
C GLN A 166 12.20 24.83 7.99
N GLU A 167 11.72 25.91 7.38
CA GLU A 167 10.34 25.96 6.90
C GLU A 167 10.06 24.83 5.90
N ASN A 168 8.96 24.12 6.14
CA ASN A 168 8.42 23.17 5.19
C ASN A 168 7.57 23.90 4.15
N GLU A 169 7.64 23.46 2.91
CA GLU A 169 6.84 24.00 1.81
C GLU A 169 5.76 22.99 1.40
N ILE A 170 4.57 23.47 1.14
CA ILE A 170 3.45 22.69 0.61
C ILE A 170 2.72 23.50 -0.46
#